data_9746e24f838a8132bdb4ba8a498c300a
#
_entry.id   9746e24f838a8132bdb4ba8a498c300a
#
_cell.length_a   1.000
_cell.length_b   1.000
_cell.length_c   1.000
_cell.angle_alpha   90.00
_cell.angle_beta   90.00
_cell.angle_gamma   90.00
#
_symmetry.space_group_name_H-M   'P 1'
#
loop_
_entity.id
_entity.type
_entity.pdbx_description
1 polymer ?
#
loop_
_entity_poly.entity_id
_entity_poly.type
_entity_poly.pdbx_seq_one_letter_code
_entity_poly.pdbx_strand_id
1 'polypeptide(L)'
;MKKTIKYSILGVIAGAMLASCETEPETGLVRLTHYATFDLIGGEIYSVPVGGSYSEPGVVCMEGTEDISDKVKTTIYDISGQVVNSIKTDEITFYNVEYSAVNVDGFSSSATRTVFIYNPDVKGSCAGKFDVDMDNTTYNGTPIIEAATKRGYKTSAEVTITELCPGIFYTNDFLAGWYEQMRGIGASYAMYGYFKLNPDNTIDLMYSHVNGWDDGLDYIQNGKWDEETGTLSYESGYAGQIFINPVLKRK
;
A
#
# COMPACT_ATOMS: atom_id res chain seq x y z
N MET A 1 -25.84 -81.37 -32.21
CA MET A 1 -25.23 -80.18 -32.84
C MET A 1 -25.68 -78.78 -32.31
N LYS A 2 -26.50 -78.71 -31.24
CA LYS A 2 -26.97 -77.38 -30.72
C LYS A 2 -26.23 -76.86 -29.47
N LYS A 3 -25.34 -77.62 -28.85
CA LYS A 3 -24.59 -77.17 -27.63
C LYS A 3 -23.24 -76.58 -27.89
N THR A 4 -22.59 -76.92 -29.00
CA THR A 4 -21.22 -76.40 -29.33
C THR A 4 -21.24 -74.99 -29.83
N ILE A 5 -22.32 -74.50 -30.44
CA ILE A 5 -22.42 -73.13 -30.96
C ILE A 5 -22.60 -72.11 -29.83
N LYS A 6 -23.23 -72.53 -28.71
CA LYS A 6 -23.41 -71.57 -27.56
C LYS A 6 -22.09 -71.21 -26.86
N TYR A 7 -21.14 -72.13 -26.80
CA TYR A 7 -19.85 -71.90 -26.14
C TYR A 7 -18.87 -71.11 -27.03
N SER A 8 -18.99 -71.18 -28.34
CA SER A 8 -18.19 -70.45 -29.28
C SER A 8 -18.57 -68.95 -29.30
N ILE A 9 -19.84 -68.60 -29.13
CA ILE A 9 -20.33 -67.27 -29.07
C ILE A 9 -19.93 -66.56 -27.72
N LEU A 10 -19.96 -67.35 -26.62
CA LEU A 10 -19.58 -66.91 -25.30
C LEU A 10 -18.06 -66.63 -25.23
N GLY A 11 -17.23 -67.42 -25.90
CA GLY A 11 -15.80 -67.23 -26.00
C GLY A 11 -15.38 -65.96 -26.78
N VAL A 12 -16.12 -65.61 -27.84
CA VAL A 12 -15.88 -64.41 -28.65
C VAL A 12 -16.28 -63.11 -27.90
N ILE A 13 -17.39 -63.18 -27.12
CA ILE A 13 -17.81 -62.02 -26.30
C ILE A 13 -16.86 -61.78 -25.13
N ALA A 14 -16.34 -62.87 -24.50
CA ALA A 14 -15.35 -62.71 -23.41
C ALA A 14 -14.00 -62.23 -23.91
N GLY A 15 -13.58 -62.52 -25.14
CA GLY A 15 -12.35 -62.00 -25.76
C GLY A 15 -12.45 -60.55 -26.19
N ALA A 16 -13.65 -60.04 -26.53
CA ALA A 16 -13.87 -58.67 -26.91
C ALA A 16 -13.89 -57.68 -25.74
N MET A 17 -14.11 -58.17 -24.50
CA MET A 17 -14.08 -57.31 -23.30
C MET A 17 -12.68 -57.11 -22.70
N LEU A 18 -11.66 -57.76 -23.21
CA LEU A 18 -10.26 -57.58 -22.74
C LEU A 18 -9.42 -56.66 -23.64
N ALA A 19 -10.02 -56.13 -24.73
CA ALA A 19 -9.34 -55.22 -25.62
C ALA A 19 -9.68 -53.73 -25.41
N SER A 20 -10.41 -53.39 -24.32
CA SER A 20 -10.72 -52.04 -23.92
C SER A 20 -9.88 -51.59 -22.71
N CYS A 21 -8.59 -51.89 -22.71
CA CYS A 21 -7.63 -51.10 -22.01
C CYS A 21 -7.02 -50.17 -23.07
N GLU A 22 -7.74 -49.14 -23.45
CA GLU A 22 -7.08 -47.93 -23.93
C GLU A 22 -6.19 -47.50 -22.78
N THR A 23 -4.89 -47.67 -22.94
CA THR A 23 -3.91 -46.86 -22.24
C THR A 23 -4.35 -45.44 -22.50
N GLU A 24 -4.89 -44.81 -21.44
CA GLU A 24 -5.08 -43.35 -21.49
C GLU A 24 -3.77 -42.78 -22.06
N PRO A 25 -3.82 -41.94 -23.13
CA PRO A 25 -2.63 -41.28 -23.53
C PRO A 25 -2.11 -40.58 -22.28
N GLU A 26 -0.84 -40.77 -21.98
CA GLU A 26 -0.16 -40.00 -20.94
C GLU A 26 -0.34 -38.51 -21.29
N THR A 27 -1.47 -37.95 -20.87
CA THR A 27 -1.70 -36.49 -20.83
C THR A 27 -0.92 -35.91 -19.66
N GLY A 28 0.26 -36.39 -19.47
CA GLY A 28 1.08 -36.09 -18.31
C GLY A 28 2.26 -35.21 -18.58
N LEU A 29 2.15 -34.29 -19.51
CA LEU A 29 2.94 -33.09 -19.43
C LEU A 29 2.10 -32.07 -18.64
N VAL A 30 2.12 -32.17 -17.31
CA VAL A 30 1.75 -31.05 -16.45
C VAL A 30 2.71 -29.94 -16.85
N ARG A 31 2.23 -29.05 -17.72
CA ARG A 31 3.00 -27.87 -18.07
C ARG A 31 3.13 -27.02 -16.81
N LEU A 32 4.32 -26.94 -16.27
CA LEU A 32 4.59 -26.10 -15.13
C LEU A 32 4.49 -24.64 -15.58
N THR A 33 3.51 -23.92 -15.03
CA THR A 33 3.40 -22.48 -15.26
C THR A 33 4.51 -21.75 -14.51
N HIS A 34 5.29 -20.97 -15.19
CA HIS A 34 6.27 -20.04 -14.61
C HIS A 34 5.67 -18.64 -14.58
N TYR A 35 5.57 -18.06 -13.38
CA TYR A 35 5.20 -16.66 -13.24
C TYR A 35 6.41 -15.76 -13.53
N ALA A 36 6.15 -14.58 -14.05
CA ALA A 36 7.19 -13.57 -14.21
C ALA A 36 7.72 -13.13 -12.85
N THR A 37 9.04 -13.11 -12.69
CA THR A 37 9.76 -12.63 -11.50
C THR A 37 10.61 -11.44 -11.86
N PHE A 38 10.73 -10.47 -10.94
CA PHE A 38 11.39 -9.19 -11.18
C PHE A 38 12.57 -9.02 -10.24
N ASP A 39 13.70 -8.61 -10.80
CA ASP A 39 14.88 -8.12 -10.05
C ASP A 39 15.03 -6.62 -10.36
N LEU A 40 14.74 -5.78 -9.36
CA LEU A 40 14.80 -4.33 -9.49
C LEU A 40 16.25 -3.85 -9.33
N ILE A 41 16.88 -3.47 -10.44
CA ILE A 41 18.25 -2.95 -10.41
C ILE A 41 18.30 -1.70 -9.51
N GLY A 42 19.12 -1.74 -8.44
CA GLY A 42 19.18 -0.68 -7.44
C GLY A 42 18.13 -0.77 -6.31
N GLY A 43 17.28 -1.84 -6.32
CA GLY A 43 16.36 -2.17 -5.23
C GLY A 43 14.97 -1.55 -5.36
N GLU A 44 14.15 -1.83 -4.35
CA GLU A 44 12.73 -1.41 -4.29
C GLU A 44 12.55 0.05 -3.85
N ILE A 45 13.54 0.63 -3.20
CA ILE A 45 13.52 2.01 -2.71
C ILE A 45 14.65 2.79 -3.37
N TYR A 46 14.31 3.92 -3.94
CA TYR A 46 15.26 4.86 -4.52
C TYR A 46 14.99 6.26 -3.99
N SER A 47 16.03 7.00 -3.59
CA SER A 47 15.86 8.33 -3.01
C SER A 47 16.72 9.35 -3.76
N VAL A 48 16.11 10.47 -4.13
CA VAL A 48 16.73 11.59 -4.85
C VAL A 48 16.52 12.86 -4.04
N PRO A 49 17.56 13.66 -3.78
CA PRO A 49 17.36 14.97 -3.17
C PRO A 49 16.54 15.89 -4.11
N VAL A 50 15.70 16.72 -3.55
CA VAL A 50 14.91 17.71 -4.32
C VAL A 50 15.84 18.56 -5.20
N GLY A 51 15.45 18.77 -6.46
CA GLY A 51 16.28 19.42 -7.48
C GLY A 51 17.38 18.52 -8.08
N GLY A 52 17.54 17.29 -7.60
CA GLY A 52 18.47 16.31 -8.17
C GLY A 52 17.95 15.69 -9.47
N SER A 53 18.73 14.77 -10.04
CA SER A 53 18.34 14.06 -11.24
C SER A 53 17.96 12.62 -10.94
N TYR A 54 16.81 12.18 -11.42
CA TYR A 54 16.41 10.78 -11.42
C TYR A 54 16.76 10.14 -12.75
N SER A 55 17.35 8.95 -12.71
CA SER A 55 17.53 8.08 -13.86
C SER A 55 17.04 6.69 -13.46
N GLU A 56 16.09 6.15 -14.22
CA GLU A 56 15.55 4.82 -13.98
C GLU A 56 16.64 3.75 -14.13
N PRO A 57 16.96 2.99 -13.05
CA PRO A 57 18.02 1.97 -13.12
C PRO A 57 17.62 0.75 -13.95
N GLY A 58 16.30 0.53 -14.14
CA GLY A 58 15.78 -0.61 -14.87
C GLY A 58 15.40 -1.81 -14.00
N VAL A 59 14.98 -2.87 -14.68
CA VAL A 59 14.52 -4.13 -14.10
C VAL A 59 14.92 -5.29 -14.99
N VAL A 60 15.26 -6.43 -14.39
CA VAL A 60 15.38 -7.73 -15.08
C VAL A 60 14.12 -8.53 -14.77
N CYS A 61 13.47 -9.07 -15.79
CA CYS A 61 12.26 -9.88 -15.65
C CYS A 61 12.48 -11.27 -16.27
N MET A 62 12.23 -12.31 -15.50
CA MET A 62 12.43 -13.69 -15.92
C MET A 62 11.13 -14.49 -15.86
N GLU A 63 10.87 -15.32 -16.88
CA GLU A 63 9.87 -16.39 -16.86
C GLU A 63 10.58 -17.73 -16.84
N GLY A 64 10.69 -18.35 -15.66
CA GLY A 64 11.55 -19.51 -15.48
C GLY A 64 13.02 -19.16 -15.75
N THR A 65 13.57 -19.65 -16.86
CA THR A 65 14.94 -19.33 -17.31
C THR A 65 14.99 -18.38 -18.50
N GLU A 66 13.84 -17.96 -19.03
CA GLU A 66 13.74 -17.03 -20.17
C GLU A 66 13.76 -15.58 -19.67
N ASP A 67 14.62 -14.75 -20.23
CA ASP A 67 14.63 -13.30 -20.04
C ASP A 67 13.51 -12.66 -20.87
N ILE A 68 12.53 -12.06 -20.19
CA ILE A 68 11.40 -11.36 -20.79
C ILE A 68 11.38 -9.87 -20.45
N SER A 69 12.53 -9.30 -20.12
CA SER A 69 12.66 -7.89 -19.71
C SER A 69 12.15 -6.91 -20.79
N ASP A 70 12.23 -7.28 -22.06
CA ASP A 70 11.71 -6.51 -23.18
C ASP A 70 10.16 -6.44 -23.24
N LYS A 71 9.47 -7.35 -22.52
CA LYS A 71 8.01 -7.38 -22.43
C LYS A 71 7.47 -6.61 -21.22
N VAL A 72 8.35 -6.05 -20.39
CA VAL A 72 7.95 -5.31 -19.19
C VAL A 72 7.31 -3.98 -19.56
N LYS A 73 6.10 -3.77 -19.04
CA LYS A 73 5.43 -2.47 -19.08
C LYS A 73 5.73 -1.71 -17.79
N THR A 74 6.17 -0.46 -17.92
CA THR A 74 6.39 0.45 -16.79
C THR A 74 5.25 1.46 -16.69
N THR A 75 4.70 1.64 -15.48
CA THR A 75 3.68 2.66 -15.18
C THR A 75 4.11 3.43 -13.95
N ILE A 76 4.05 4.76 -14.00
CA ILE A 76 4.44 5.63 -12.89
C ILE A 76 3.16 6.19 -12.27
N TYR A 77 3.05 6.06 -10.96
CA TYR A 77 1.95 6.62 -10.16
C TYR A 77 2.51 7.71 -9.24
N ASP A 78 1.81 8.81 -9.12
CA ASP A 78 2.10 9.82 -8.10
C ASP A 78 1.60 9.39 -6.71
N ILE A 79 1.81 10.24 -5.72
CA ILE A 79 1.40 10.03 -4.32
C ILE A 79 -0.11 9.79 -4.16
N SER A 80 -0.94 10.32 -5.07
CA SER A 80 -2.40 10.12 -5.09
C SER A 80 -2.85 8.86 -5.84
N GLY A 81 -1.90 8.11 -6.42
CA GLY A 81 -2.19 6.93 -7.24
C GLY A 81 -2.59 7.25 -8.68
N GLN A 82 -2.44 8.52 -9.13
CA GLN A 82 -2.70 8.90 -10.51
C GLN A 82 -1.51 8.56 -11.41
N VAL A 83 -1.81 8.08 -12.62
CA VAL A 83 -0.77 7.78 -13.62
C VAL A 83 -0.17 9.10 -14.13
N VAL A 84 1.16 9.16 -14.09
CA VAL A 84 1.94 10.30 -14.60
C VAL A 84 2.96 9.84 -15.65
N ASN A 85 3.41 10.78 -16.48
CA ASN A 85 4.31 10.44 -17.60
C ASN A 85 5.79 10.43 -17.19
N SER A 86 6.15 11.07 -16.08
CA SER A 86 7.54 11.18 -15.65
C SER A 86 7.62 11.51 -14.17
N ILE A 87 8.74 11.14 -13.54
CA ILE A 87 9.11 11.56 -12.20
C ILE A 87 9.67 12.97 -12.28
N LYS A 88 9.08 13.89 -11.50
CA LYS A 88 9.59 15.24 -11.29
C LYS A 88 10.35 15.28 -9.99
N THR A 89 11.44 16.05 -9.95
CA THR A 89 12.32 16.15 -8.78
C THR A 89 12.35 17.54 -8.16
N ASP A 90 11.51 18.44 -8.62
CA ASP A 90 11.41 19.85 -8.17
C ASP A 90 10.59 20.03 -6.89
N GLU A 91 9.86 19.00 -6.47
CA GLU A 91 9.04 19.01 -5.26
C GLU A 91 9.32 17.79 -4.38
N ILE A 92 9.17 17.96 -3.05
CA ILE A 92 9.26 16.86 -2.09
C ILE A 92 7.99 15.99 -2.21
N THR A 93 8.15 14.76 -2.66
CA THR A 93 7.05 13.81 -2.90
C THR A 93 7.62 12.40 -3.04
N PHE A 94 6.78 11.43 -3.43
CA PHE A 94 7.24 10.14 -3.92
C PHE A 94 6.37 9.65 -5.08
N TYR A 95 6.93 8.71 -5.83
CA TYR A 95 6.29 8.02 -6.94
C TYR A 95 6.41 6.52 -6.74
N ASN A 96 5.41 5.79 -7.21
CA ASN A 96 5.48 4.35 -7.33
C ASN A 96 5.65 3.98 -8.81
N VAL A 97 6.75 3.33 -9.14
CA VAL A 97 7.05 2.82 -10.46
C VAL A 97 6.71 1.34 -10.49
N GLU A 98 5.60 0.99 -11.13
CA GLU A 98 5.16 -0.39 -11.32
C GLU A 98 5.74 -0.96 -12.60
N TYR A 99 6.37 -2.12 -12.48
CA TYR A 99 6.83 -2.96 -13.59
C TYR A 99 5.90 -4.16 -13.68
N SER A 100 5.27 -4.39 -14.81
CA SER A 100 4.37 -5.50 -15.01
C SER A 100 4.69 -6.29 -16.27
N ALA A 101 4.54 -7.60 -16.22
CA ALA A 101 4.68 -8.49 -17.35
C ALA A 101 3.61 -9.59 -17.32
N VAL A 102 3.25 -10.08 -18.49
CA VAL A 102 2.33 -11.19 -18.67
C VAL A 102 3.13 -12.39 -19.19
N ASN A 103 3.04 -13.51 -18.49
CA ASN A 103 3.72 -14.74 -18.88
C ASN A 103 3.04 -15.39 -20.11
N VAL A 104 3.66 -16.42 -20.65
CA VAL A 104 3.15 -17.14 -21.85
C VAL A 104 1.77 -17.80 -21.60
N ASP A 105 1.39 -18.06 -20.35
CA ASP A 105 0.10 -18.61 -19.96
C ASP A 105 -0.97 -17.54 -19.72
N GLY A 106 -0.65 -16.26 -19.87
CA GLY A 106 -1.57 -15.13 -19.73
C GLY A 106 -1.72 -14.61 -18.29
N PHE A 107 -0.88 -15.04 -17.34
CA PHE A 107 -0.90 -14.53 -15.96
C PHE A 107 -0.02 -13.29 -15.83
N SER A 108 -0.58 -12.25 -15.23
CA SER A 108 0.14 -11.01 -14.93
C SER A 108 0.87 -11.12 -13.60
N SER A 109 2.08 -10.59 -13.55
CA SER A 109 2.87 -10.34 -12.33
C SER A 109 3.38 -8.91 -12.36
N SER A 110 3.62 -8.33 -11.17
CA SER A 110 4.20 -6.99 -11.06
C SER A 110 5.14 -6.87 -9.86
N ALA A 111 6.04 -5.88 -9.94
CA ALA A 111 6.86 -5.40 -8.84
C ALA A 111 6.84 -3.88 -8.84
N THR A 112 7.09 -3.26 -7.68
CA THR A 112 7.03 -1.81 -7.51
C THR A 112 8.29 -1.28 -6.88
N ARG A 113 8.83 -0.19 -7.45
CA ARG A 113 9.86 0.66 -6.86
C ARG A 113 9.23 1.94 -6.38
N THR A 114 9.50 2.32 -5.12
CA THR A 114 9.15 3.64 -4.60
C THR A 114 10.34 4.60 -4.76
N VAL A 115 10.09 5.73 -5.41
CA VAL A 115 11.10 6.78 -5.64
C VAL A 115 10.73 7.99 -4.78
N PHE A 116 11.51 8.26 -3.74
CA PHE A 116 11.35 9.41 -2.86
C PHE A 116 12.14 10.61 -3.37
N ILE A 117 11.49 11.77 -3.44
CA ILE A 117 12.13 13.07 -3.64
C ILE A 117 12.12 13.76 -2.29
N TYR A 118 13.27 13.86 -1.65
CA TYR A 118 13.38 14.26 -0.26
C TYR A 118 14.21 15.54 -0.07
N ASN A 119 14.03 16.20 1.08
CA ASN A 119 14.87 17.35 1.45
C ASN A 119 16.05 16.88 2.31
N PRO A 120 17.31 16.99 1.83
CA PRO A 120 18.48 16.55 2.56
C PRO A 120 18.81 17.41 3.81
N ASP A 121 18.16 18.58 3.97
CA ASP A 121 18.37 19.47 5.12
C ASP A 121 17.54 19.06 6.35
N VAL A 122 16.55 18.22 6.21
CA VAL A 122 15.78 17.67 7.34
C VAL A 122 16.65 16.65 8.09
N LYS A 123 16.85 16.89 9.39
CA LYS A 123 17.69 16.04 10.26
C LYS A 123 16.91 15.37 11.38
N GLY A 124 15.73 15.91 11.71
CA GLY A 124 14.87 15.38 12.76
C GLY A 124 13.94 14.28 12.25
N SER A 125 13.40 13.51 13.18
CA SER A 125 12.37 12.49 12.90
C SER A 125 11.24 12.56 13.92
N CYS A 126 10.02 12.63 13.44
CA CYS A 126 8.81 12.52 14.27
C CYS A 126 8.17 11.12 14.19
N ALA A 127 8.92 10.10 13.77
CA ALA A 127 8.41 8.72 13.75
C ALA A 127 8.22 8.17 15.17
N GLY A 128 7.21 7.34 15.36
CA GLY A 128 6.93 6.68 16.63
C GLY A 128 5.47 6.34 16.84
N LYS A 129 5.18 5.83 18.05
CA LYS A 129 3.82 5.67 18.55
C LYS A 129 3.50 6.84 19.46
N PHE A 130 2.30 7.36 19.32
CA PHE A 130 1.83 8.54 20.03
C PHE A 130 0.53 8.25 20.75
N ASP A 131 0.43 8.72 22.00
CA ASP A 131 -0.86 8.88 22.65
C ASP A 131 -1.48 10.21 22.22
N VAL A 132 -2.78 10.20 21.97
CA VAL A 132 -3.53 11.45 21.80
C VAL A 132 -3.68 12.13 23.15
N ASP A 133 -3.19 13.37 23.27
CA ASP A 133 -3.43 14.20 24.45
C ASP A 133 -4.91 14.61 24.47
N MET A 134 -5.70 13.90 25.24
CA MET A 134 -7.15 14.02 25.25
C MET A 134 -7.66 15.36 25.81
N ASP A 135 -6.87 16.02 26.62
CA ASP A 135 -7.22 17.31 27.24
C ASP A 135 -6.89 18.50 26.34
N ASN A 136 -5.79 18.39 25.57
CA ASN A 136 -5.29 19.46 24.70
C ASN A 136 -5.68 19.29 23.22
N THR A 137 -6.01 18.07 22.78
CA THR A 137 -6.62 17.85 21.46
C THR A 137 -8.05 18.38 21.46
N THR A 138 -8.46 19.12 20.43
CA THR A 138 -9.82 19.66 20.35
C THR A 138 -10.61 19.06 19.18
N TYR A 139 -11.92 18.97 19.34
CA TYR A 139 -12.92 18.67 18.33
C TYR A 139 -13.90 19.86 18.24
N ASN A 140 -13.90 20.58 17.13
CA ASN A 140 -14.69 21.78 16.93
C ASN A 140 -14.57 22.78 18.12
N GLY A 141 -13.33 23.00 18.57
CA GLY A 141 -13.01 23.95 19.64
C GLY A 141 -13.29 23.47 21.07
N THR A 142 -13.79 22.25 21.25
CA THR A 142 -14.03 21.63 22.57
C THR A 142 -12.95 20.56 22.82
N PRO A 143 -12.42 20.40 24.06
CA PRO A 143 -11.54 19.28 24.37
C PRO A 143 -12.13 17.96 23.91
N ILE A 144 -11.31 17.15 23.22
CA ILE A 144 -11.81 15.94 22.55
C ILE A 144 -12.35 14.91 23.56
N ILE A 145 -11.81 14.92 24.79
CA ILE A 145 -12.30 14.08 25.90
C ILE A 145 -13.76 14.41 26.25
N GLU A 146 -14.13 15.69 26.30
CA GLU A 146 -15.52 16.12 26.57
C GLU A 146 -16.42 15.74 25.40
N ALA A 147 -15.96 16.00 24.17
CA ALA A 147 -16.70 15.67 22.96
C ALA A 147 -16.96 14.15 22.84
N ALA A 148 -15.99 13.31 23.20
CA ALA A 148 -16.09 11.86 23.21
C ALA A 148 -17.01 11.37 24.32
N THR A 149 -16.80 11.83 25.56
CA THR A 149 -17.61 11.47 26.75
C THR A 149 -19.09 11.78 26.53
N LYS A 150 -19.42 12.96 26.04
CA LYS A 150 -20.80 13.38 25.74
C LYS A 150 -21.51 12.46 24.74
N ARG A 151 -20.74 11.79 23.86
CA ARG A 151 -21.26 10.88 22.84
C ARG A 151 -21.18 9.40 23.23
N GLY A 152 -20.62 9.08 24.40
CA GLY A 152 -20.38 7.71 24.84
C GLY A 152 -19.28 7.00 24.03
N TYR A 153 -18.34 7.76 23.47
CA TYR A 153 -17.19 7.24 22.74
C TYR A 153 -16.06 6.88 23.71
N LYS A 154 -15.06 6.14 23.23
CA LYS A 154 -13.83 5.89 23.98
C LYS A 154 -13.07 7.21 24.19
N THR A 155 -12.38 7.30 25.31
CA THR A 155 -11.62 8.49 25.72
C THR A 155 -10.11 8.27 25.67
N SER A 156 -9.66 7.46 24.73
CA SER A 156 -8.25 7.24 24.42
C SER A 156 -8.10 6.85 22.97
N ALA A 157 -7.01 7.25 22.35
CA ALA A 157 -6.61 6.81 21.03
C ALA A 157 -5.09 6.89 20.87
N GLU A 158 -4.57 6.13 19.92
CA GLU A 158 -3.16 6.10 19.56
C GLU A 158 -3.00 6.40 18.07
N VAL A 159 -1.93 7.12 17.73
CA VAL A 159 -1.52 7.37 16.34
C VAL A 159 -0.12 6.80 16.14
N THR A 160 0.09 6.16 15.00
CA THR A 160 1.42 5.68 14.60
C THR A 160 1.91 6.50 13.42
N ILE A 161 3.13 7.02 13.56
CA ILE A 161 3.82 7.75 12.51
C ILE A 161 5.06 6.96 12.10
N THR A 162 5.18 6.71 10.81
CA THR A 162 6.28 5.93 10.22
C THR A 162 7.08 6.84 9.28
N GLU A 163 8.39 6.91 9.48
CA GLU A 163 9.28 7.57 8.53
C GLU A 163 9.50 6.66 7.32
N LEU A 164 9.24 7.19 6.13
CA LEU A 164 9.40 6.48 4.85
C LEU A 164 10.76 6.76 4.22
N CYS A 165 11.20 8.01 4.32
CA CYS A 165 12.55 8.47 4.04
C CYS A 165 12.78 9.77 4.81
N PRO A 166 14.00 10.32 4.90
CA PRO A 166 14.26 11.54 5.65
C PRO A 166 13.30 12.68 5.29
N GLY A 167 12.50 13.12 6.27
CA GLY A 167 11.55 14.20 6.12
C GLY A 167 10.19 13.84 5.50
N ILE A 168 9.94 12.59 5.11
CA ILE A 168 8.63 12.12 4.61
C ILE A 168 8.06 11.06 5.54
N PHE A 169 6.86 11.29 6.02
CA PHE A 169 6.20 10.45 7.01
C PHE A 169 4.82 10.00 6.57
N TYR A 170 4.47 8.79 6.98
CA TYR A 170 3.13 8.26 6.94
C TYR A 170 2.50 8.32 8.32
N THR A 171 1.23 8.71 8.41
CA THR A 171 0.41 8.56 9.61
C THR A 171 -0.79 7.65 9.34
N ASN A 172 -1.14 6.84 10.31
CA ASN A 172 -2.32 5.99 10.20
C ASN A 172 -3.63 6.75 10.43
N ASP A 173 -3.61 7.91 11.12
CA ASP A 173 -4.83 8.71 11.31
C ASP A 173 -4.53 10.18 11.65
N PHE A 174 -4.82 11.09 10.73
CA PHE A 174 -4.74 12.54 10.93
C PHE A 174 -5.84 13.11 11.83
N LEU A 175 -6.93 12.36 12.06
CA LEU A 175 -8.04 12.81 12.91
C LEU A 175 -7.94 12.26 14.34
N ALA A 176 -6.71 11.91 14.78
CA ALA A 176 -6.42 11.50 16.14
C ALA A 176 -7.29 10.33 16.64
N GLY A 177 -7.62 9.38 15.78
CA GLY A 177 -8.43 8.22 16.15
C GLY A 177 -9.92 8.52 16.36
N TRP A 178 -10.40 9.70 16.04
CA TRP A 178 -11.77 10.12 16.30
C TRP A 178 -12.82 9.17 15.76
N TYR A 179 -12.70 8.76 14.50
CA TYR A 179 -13.69 7.88 13.86
C TYR A 179 -13.38 6.40 14.10
N GLU A 180 -12.16 5.99 13.81
CA GLU A 180 -11.78 4.57 13.93
C GLU A 180 -11.85 4.08 15.38
N GLN A 181 -11.13 4.76 16.27
CA GLN A 181 -10.87 4.25 17.63
C GLN A 181 -11.89 4.76 18.65
N MET A 182 -12.11 6.09 18.72
CA MET A 182 -13.01 6.67 19.73
C MET A 182 -14.46 6.36 19.41
N ARG A 183 -14.93 6.67 18.20
CA ARG A 183 -16.29 6.34 17.75
C ARG A 183 -16.47 4.85 17.44
N GLY A 184 -15.41 4.14 17.10
CA GLY A 184 -15.40 2.69 16.90
C GLY A 184 -16.12 2.21 15.64
N ILE A 185 -16.13 2.99 14.57
CA ILE A 185 -16.81 2.63 13.30
C ILE A 185 -15.93 1.82 12.33
N GLY A 186 -14.69 1.53 12.74
CA GLY A 186 -13.81 0.59 12.03
C GLY A 186 -12.65 1.25 11.27
N ALA A 187 -11.65 0.44 10.92
CA ALA A 187 -10.37 0.88 10.35
C ALA A 187 -10.50 1.61 9.00
N SER A 188 -11.57 1.34 8.23
CA SER A 188 -11.82 2.05 6.97
C SER A 188 -12.09 3.55 7.16
N TYR A 189 -12.31 4.00 8.40
CA TYR A 189 -12.61 5.38 8.74
C TYR A 189 -11.45 6.10 9.44
N ALA A 190 -10.27 5.51 9.48
CA ALA A 190 -9.04 6.21 9.81
C ALA A 190 -8.62 7.10 8.63
N MET A 191 -8.29 8.35 8.89
CA MET A 191 -7.78 9.31 7.89
C MET A 191 -6.28 9.17 7.77
N TYR A 192 -5.82 8.19 6.99
CA TYR A 192 -4.40 7.98 6.80
C TYR A 192 -3.81 8.92 5.76
N GLY A 193 -2.50 9.01 5.71
CA GLY A 193 -1.84 9.75 4.65
C GLY A 193 -0.39 10.09 4.93
N TYR A 194 0.10 11.07 4.18
CA TYR A 194 1.51 11.45 4.15
C TYR A 194 1.66 12.93 4.43
N PHE A 195 2.70 13.26 5.17
CA PHE A 195 3.13 14.63 5.42
C PHE A 195 4.65 14.75 5.35
N LYS A 196 5.14 15.94 5.10
CA LYS A 196 6.56 16.24 5.17
C LYS A 196 6.87 17.05 6.42
N LEU A 197 8.05 16.79 6.98
CA LEU A 197 8.69 17.61 8.00
C LEU A 197 9.65 18.57 7.30
N ASN A 198 9.59 19.85 7.66
CA ASN A 198 10.48 20.87 7.16
C ASN A 198 11.69 21.06 8.10
N PRO A 199 12.80 21.70 7.64
CA PRO A 199 13.98 21.94 8.47
C PRO A 199 13.73 22.79 9.72
N ASP A 200 12.65 23.58 9.75
CA ASP A 200 12.20 24.40 10.87
C ASP A 200 11.23 23.69 11.81
N ASN A 201 11.08 22.36 11.63
CA ASN A 201 10.16 21.50 12.35
C ASN A 201 8.67 21.79 12.10
N THR A 202 8.31 22.58 11.10
CA THR A 202 6.92 22.64 10.62
C THR A 202 6.57 21.42 9.80
N ILE A 203 5.27 21.09 9.71
CA ILE A 203 4.80 19.99 8.86
C ILE A 203 3.80 20.52 7.82
N ASP A 204 3.85 19.92 6.63
CA ASP A 204 2.87 20.16 5.57
C ASP A 204 2.22 18.85 5.12
N LEU A 205 0.91 18.90 4.87
CA LEU A 205 0.18 17.81 4.27
C LEU A 205 0.68 17.53 2.85
N MET A 206 0.91 16.27 2.52
CA MET A 206 1.21 15.83 1.16
C MET A 206 0.01 15.13 0.52
N TYR A 207 -0.64 14.25 1.28
CA TYR A 207 -1.81 13.49 0.85
C TYR A 207 -2.54 12.92 2.06
N SER A 208 -3.86 12.85 1.99
CA SER A 208 -4.69 12.16 2.98
C SER A 208 -5.85 11.46 2.31
N HIS A 209 -6.31 10.36 2.92
CA HIS A 209 -7.44 9.60 2.43
C HIS A 209 -8.14 8.82 3.53
N VAL A 210 -9.45 8.67 3.42
CA VAL A 210 -10.29 7.82 4.26
C VAL A 210 -11.12 6.89 3.38
N ASN A 211 -10.78 5.60 3.42
CA ASN A 211 -11.42 4.60 2.52
C ASN A 211 -12.94 4.52 2.66
N GLY A 212 -13.45 4.70 3.88
CA GLY A 212 -14.88 4.55 4.16
C GLY A 212 -15.78 5.61 3.51
N TRP A 213 -15.22 6.76 3.18
CA TRP A 213 -15.92 7.87 2.51
C TRP A 213 -15.32 8.28 1.18
N ASP A 214 -14.19 7.67 0.79
CA ASP A 214 -13.45 7.98 -0.45
C ASP A 214 -13.12 9.47 -0.56
N ASP A 215 -12.57 10.04 0.52
CA ASP A 215 -12.36 11.48 0.70
C ASP A 215 -11.06 11.74 1.48
N GLY A 216 -10.65 13.00 1.63
CA GLY A 216 -9.45 13.43 2.35
C GLY A 216 -9.66 14.69 3.17
N LEU A 217 -8.62 15.13 3.87
CA LEU A 217 -8.63 16.40 4.61
C LEU A 217 -8.76 17.58 3.66
N ASP A 218 -9.48 18.60 4.10
CA ASP A 218 -9.50 19.91 3.42
C ASP A 218 -8.14 20.60 3.56
N TYR A 219 -7.49 20.49 4.74
CA TYR A 219 -6.18 21.08 5.03
C TYR A 219 -5.54 20.54 6.32
N ILE A 220 -4.23 20.76 6.42
CA ILE A 220 -3.46 20.87 7.67
C ILE A 220 -2.79 22.24 7.69
N GLN A 221 -2.81 22.91 8.84
CA GLN A 221 -2.12 24.17 9.06
C GLN A 221 -1.53 24.26 10.46
N ASN A 222 -0.60 25.19 10.70
CA ASN A 222 0.08 25.40 11.97
C ASN A 222 0.72 24.14 12.55
N GLY A 223 1.09 23.20 11.67
CA GLY A 223 1.67 21.93 12.06
C GLY A 223 3.11 22.09 12.56
N LYS A 224 3.44 21.48 13.69
CA LYS A 224 4.76 21.57 14.30
C LYS A 224 5.14 20.31 15.04
N TRP A 225 6.39 19.91 14.86
CA TRP A 225 7.07 18.91 15.65
C TRP A 225 7.94 19.60 16.72
N ASP A 226 7.75 19.26 17.97
CA ASP A 226 8.63 19.64 19.08
C ASP A 226 9.42 18.40 19.52
N GLU A 227 10.70 18.37 19.13
CA GLU A 227 11.59 17.26 19.41
C GLU A 227 11.93 17.14 20.91
N GLU A 228 11.99 18.27 21.63
CA GLU A 228 12.33 18.30 23.06
C GLU A 228 11.23 17.65 23.91
N THR A 229 9.98 17.93 23.61
CA THR A 229 8.82 17.36 24.31
C THR A 229 8.28 16.07 23.67
N GLY A 230 8.74 15.75 22.46
CA GLY A 230 8.18 14.63 21.67
C GLY A 230 6.73 14.88 21.25
N THR A 231 6.34 16.14 21.02
CA THR A 231 4.95 16.51 20.72
C THR A 231 4.82 16.91 19.25
N LEU A 232 3.86 16.28 18.56
CA LEU A 232 3.39 16.72 17.24
C LEU A 232 2.01 17.34 17.39
N SER A 233 1.84 18.56 16.89
CA SER A 233 0.54 19.26 16.90
C SER A 233 0.27 19.91 15.55
N TYR A 234 -1.02 20.00 15.20
CA TYR A 234 -1.48 20.67 13.99
C TYR A 234 -2.96 21.00 14.08
N GLU A 235 -3.45 21.83 13.17
CA GLU A 235 -4.87 22.08 12.95
C GLU A 235 -5.30 21.38 11.67
N SER A 236 -6.41 20.64 11.69
CA SER A 236 -6.94 19.98 10.51
C SER A 236 -8.41 20.31 10.29
N GLY A 237 -8.81 20.44 9.02
CA GLY A 237 -10.19 20.58 8.59
C GLY A 237 -10.60 19.38 7.73
N TYR A 238 -11.86 18.94 7.92
CA TYR A 238 -12.43 17.86 7.15
C TYR A 238 -13.91 18.11 6.83
N ALA A 239 -14.30 17.91 5.56
CA ALA A 239 -15.68 18.06 5.06
C ALA A 239 -16.30 19.43 5.39
N GLY A 240 -15.49 20.48 5.50
CA GLY A 240 -15.92 21.85 5.77
C GLY A 240 -16.58 22.10 7.13
N GLN A 241 -16.65 21.11 8.02
CA GLN A 241 -17.38 21.20 9.29
C GLN A 241 -16.77 20.44 10.46
N ILE A 242 -15.76 19.64 10.23
CA ILE A 242 -15.05 18.89 11.26
C ILE A 242 -13.67 19.51 11.40
N PHE A 243 -13.38 20.08 12.56
CA PHE A 243 -12.12 20.70 12.89
C PHE A 243 -11.51 19.97 14.08
N ILE A 244 -10.46 19.20 13.84
CA ILE A 244 -9.71 18.51 14.89
C ILE A 244 -8.31 19.09 14.93
N ASN A 245 -7.89 19.53 16.11
CA ASN A 245 -6.56 20.05 16.36
C ASN A 245 -5.80 19.06 17.25
N PRO A 246 -5.15 18.05 16.66
CA PRO A 246 -4.45 17.04 17.40
C PRO A 246 -3.25 17.59 18.17
N VAL A 247 -3.06 17.07 19.38
CA VAL A 247 -1.83 17.13 20.15
C VAL A 247 -1.43 15.71 20.47
N LEU A 248 -0.36 15.24 19.85
CA LEU A 248 0.11 13.86 19.91
C LEU A 248 1.42 13.81 20.70
N LYS A 249 1.49 12.97 21.74
CA LYS A 249 2.68 12.82 22.58
C LYS A 249 3.34 11.48 22.34
N ARG A 250 4.61 11.52 21.91
CA ARG A 250 5.41 10.31 21.65
C ARG A 250 5.61 9.52 22.94
N LYS A 251 5.39 8.19 22.86
CA LYS A 251 5.61 7.24 23.94
C LYS A 251 7.08 7.03 24.26
#